data_2c3401d4823832761bf18f73c4da3c89
#
_entry.id   2c3401d4823832761bf18f73c4da3c89
#
_cell.length_a   1.000
_cell.length_b   1.000
_cell.length_c   1.000
_cell.angle_alpha   90.00
_cell.angle_beta   90.00
_cell.angle_gamma   90.00
#
_symmetry.space_group_name_H-M   'P 1'
#
loop_
_entity.id
_entity.type
_entity.pdbx_description
1 polymer ?
#
loop_
_entity_poly.entity_id
_entity_poly.type
_entity_poly.pdbx_seq_one_letter_code
_entity_poly.pdbx_strand_id
1 'polypeptide(L)'
;MRYVWELRPVDGGTTPPADLRYRPRRLARIIAVMTTLGMVVDTGPPPKFPMWAVYGVSDFDSAGRPLGGRAEDYEAALARILSHHGRTDVPGIPLHKLRTSLGWHVTAAECAAAVAKFDAWPGEPPAAFGSQLVPFLRAAGAGDGFEVH
;
A
#
# COMPACT_ATOMS: atom_id res chain seq x y z
N MET A 1 6.60 17.20 -2.43
CA MET A 1 5.95 15.89 -2.56
C MET A 1 6.04 15.13 -1.25
N ARG A 2 4.99 14.49 -0.84
CA ARG A 2 4.94 13.64 0.37
C ARG A 2 4.14 12.39 0.03
N TYR A 3 4.56 11.27 0.59
CA TYR A 3 3.77 10.03 0.57
C TYR A 3 2.96 9.95 1.86
N VAL A 4 1.70 9.61 1.72
CA VAL A 4 0.78 9.43 2.85
C VAL A 4 0.32 7.97 2.85
N TRP A 5 0.53 7.30 3.97
CA TRP A 5 0.00 5.95 4.22
C TRP A 5 -1.20 6.10 5.15
N GLU A 6 -2.36 5.84 4.61
CA GLU A 6 -3.65 6.05 5.27
C GLU A 6 -4.32 4.70 5.54
N LEU A 7 -4.61 4.44 6.81
CA LEU A 7 -5.35 3.23 7.20
C LEU A 7 -6.74 3.25 6.59
N ARG A 8 -7.17 2.10 6.06
CA ARG A 8 -8.57 1.95 5.69
C ARG A 8 -9.44 1.93 6.94
N PRO A 9 -10.57 2.65 6.94
CA PRO A 9 -11.47 2.67 8.08
C PRO A 9 -12.04 1.26 8.32
N VAL A 10 -12.07 0.87 9.59
CA VAL A 10 -12.67 -0.37 10.06
C VAL A 10 -13.75 -0.01 11.09
N ASP A 11 -14.92 -0.60 10.95
CA ASP A 11 -16.01 -0.39 11.90
C ASP A 11 -15.63 -0.98 13.28
N GLY A 12 -15.63 -0.14 14.28
CA GLY A 12 -15.58 -0.53 15.70
C GLY A 12 -14.26 -0.31 16.42
N GLY A 13 -14.32 0.41 17.47
CA GLY A 13 -13.75 0.20 18.77
C GLY A 13 -12.52 0.99 19.12
N THR A 14 -11.36 0.85 18.58
CA THR A 14 -10.13 1.51 19.03
C THR A 14 -9.73 2.67 18.13
N THR A 15 -9.21 3.73 18.73
CA THR A 15 -8.60 4.84 17.98
C THR A 15 -7.45 4.31 17.14
N PRO A 16 -7.50 4.41 15.79
CA PRO A 16 -6.43 3.95 14.93
C PRO A 16 -5.16 4.80 15.12
N PRO A 17 -3.96 4.26 14.83
CA PRO A 17 -2.76 5.05 14.73
C PRO A 17 -2.93 6.18 13.69
N ALA A 18 -2.20 7.27 13.88
CA ALA A 18 -2.18 8.35 12.91
C ALA A 18 -1.56 7.89 11.57
N ASP A 19 -1.99 8.52 10.48
CA ASP A 19 -1.41 8.32 9.16
C ASP A 19 0.09 8.58 9.18
N LEU A 20 0.82 7.80 8.40
CA LEU A 20 2.25 8.00 8.21
C LEU A 20 2.49 8.91 7.01
N ARG A 21 3.36 9.90 7.20
CA ARG A 21 3.71 10.87 6.16
C ARG A 21 5.22 10.91 5.96
N TYR A 22 5.65 10.59 4.75
CA TYR A 22 7.06 10.52 4.44
C TYR A 22 7.45 11.46 3.31
N ARG A 23 8.60 12.12 3.47
CA ARG A 23 9.32 12.73 2.35
C ARG A 23 10.01 11.63 1.53
N PRO A 24 10.19 11.81 0.21
CA PRO A 24 10.76 10.76 -0.66
C PRO A 24 12.08 10.16 -0.16
N ARG A 25 13.01 10.96 0.33
CA ARG A 25 14.30 10.47 0.85
C ARG A 25 14.15 9.61 2.08
N ARG A 26 13.23 9.98 2.99
CA ARG A 26 12.98 9.19 4.19
C ARG A 26 12.28 7.88 3.86
N LEU A 27 11.29 7.93 2.97
CA LEU A 27 10.61 6.75 2.48
C LEU A 27 11.58 5.76 1.84
N ALA A 28 12.48 6.23 0.97
CA ALA A 28 13.48 5.38 0.33
C ALA A 28 14.36 4.64 1.36
N ARG A 29 14.77 5.31 2.43
CA ARG A 29 15.53 4.68 3.52
C ARG A 29 14.72 3.62 4.27
N ILE A 30 13.46 3.92 4.57
CA ILE A 30 12.55 3.00 5.24
C ILE A 30 12.32 1.76 4.37
N ILE A 31 12.03 1.93 3.09
CA ILE A 31 11.85 0.82 2.14
C ILE A 31 13.12 -0.03 2.03
N ALA A 32 14.30 0.58 1.99
CA ALA A 32 15.57 -0.14 1.93
C ALA A 32 15.75 -1.05 3.17
N VAL A 33 15.46 -0.53 4.36
CA VAL A 33 15.54 -1.32 5.60
C VAL A 33 14.47 -2.41 5.63
N MET A 34 13.23 -2.10 5.28
CA MET A 34 12.15 -3.09 5.17
C MET A 34 12.50 -4.22 4.20
N THR A 35 13.14 -3.89 3.08
CA THR A 35 13.61 -4.87 2.10
C THR A 35 14.68 -5.78 2.69
N THR A 36 15.65 -5.22 3.41
CA THR A 36 16.68 -6.00 4.12
C THR A 36 16.08 -6.97 5.14
N LEU A 37 15.01 -6.56 5.83
CA LEU A 37 14.32 -7.41 6.82
C LEU A 37 13.37 -8.44 6.17
N GLY A 38 13.17 -8.40 4.87
CA GLY A 38 12.22 -9.26 4.15
C GLY A 38 10.76 -8.81 4.26
N MET A 39 10.50 -7.62 4.80
CA MET A 39 9.15 -7.06 4.94
C MET A 39 8.60 -6.56 3.60
N VAL A 40 9.46 -6.09 2.72
CA VAL A 40 9.14 -5.64 1.36
C VAL A 40 9.82 -6.56 0.37
N VAL A 41 9.07 -6.99 -0.64
CA VAL A 41 9.53 -7.92 -1.66
C VAL A 41 9.37 -7.33 -3.06
N ASP A 42 10.36 -7.56 -3.91
CA ASP A 42 10.27 -7.19 -5.33
C ASP A 42 9.57 -8.33 -6.08
N THR A 43 8.33 -8.07 -6.48
CA THR A 43 7.49 -9.04 -7.21
C THR A 43 7.54 -8.85 -8.73
N GLY A 44 8.49 -8.05 -9.21
CA GLY A 44 8.63 -7.71 -10.62
C GLY A 44 7.86 -6.45 -11.02
N PRO A 45 7.62 -6.24 -12.32
CA PRO A 45 6.91 -5.06 -12.81
C PRO A 45 5.50 -4.98 -12.21
N PRO A 46 5.00 -3.75 -11.92
CA PRO A 46 3.62 -3.59 -11.45
C PRO A 46 2.62 -4.03 -12.52
N PRO A 47 1.39 -4.45 -12.12
CA PRO A 47 0.32 -4.70 -13.06
C PRO A 47 0.03 -3.45 -13.90
N LYS A 48 -0.34 -3.66 -15.15
CA LYS A 48 -0.74 -2.55 -16.03
C LYS A 48 -2.12 -2.02 -15.63
N PHE A 49 -2.25 -0.70 -15.60
CA PHE A 49 -3.54 -0.06 -15.40
C PHE A 49 -4.48 -0.31 -16.57
N PRO A 50 -5.81 -0.40 -16.33
CA PRO A 50 -6.78 -0.49 -17.40
C PRO A 50 -6.76 0.79 -18.24
N MET A 51 -6.89 0.64 -19.55
CA MET A 51 -6.99 1.80 -20.45
C MET A 51 -8.41 2.35 -20.43
N TRP A 52 -8.59 3.55 -19.92
CA TRP A 52 -9.89 4.21 -19.80
C TRP A 52 -10.65 4.30 -21.14
N ALA A 53 -9.96 4.50 -22.26
CA ALA A 53 -10.57 4.55 -23.58
C ALA A 53 -11.29 3.25 -23.97
N VAL A 54 -10.80 2.08 -23.55
CA VAL A 54 -11.44 0.77 -23.80
C VAL A 54 -12.81 0.67 -23.14
N TYR A 55 -13.02 1.40 -22.06
CA TYR A 55 -14.28 1.47 -21.34
C TYR A 55 -15.19 2.62 -21.82
N GLY A 56 -14.77 3.37 -22.83
CA GLY A 56 -15.52 4.52 -23.36
C GLY A 56 -15.55 5.72 -22.41
N VAL A 57 -14.67 5.76 -21.42
CA VAL A 57 -14.50 6.92 -20.54
C VAL A 57 -13.96 8.07 -21.37
N SER A 58 -14.63 9.23 -21.30
CA SER A 58 -14.30 10.40 -22.12
C SER A 58 -13.63 11.52 -21.33
N ASP A 59 -13.86 11.60 -20.03
CA ASP A 59 -13.36 12.65 -19.17
C ASP A 59 -13.30 12.19 -17.70
N PHE A 60 -12.79 13.05 -16.85
CA PHE A 60 -12.75 12.84 -15.40
C PHE A 60 -13.26 14.10 -14.69
N ASP A 61 -14.02 13.92 -13.62
CA ASP A 61 -14.47 15.05 -12.81
C ASP A 61 -13.34 15.66 -11.96
N SER A 62 -13.63 16.72 -11.21
CA SER A 62 -12.65 17.39 -10.34
C SER A 62 -12.11 16.51 -9.22
N ALA A 63 -12.80 15.42 -8.87
CA ALA A 63 -12.37 14.42 -7.90
C ALA A 63 -11.62 13.25 -8.57
N GLY A 64 -11.38 13.30 -9.88
CA GLY A 64 -10.70 12.25 -10.64
C GLY A 64 -11.57 11.03 -10.94
N ARG A 65 -12.90 11.11 -10.80
CA ARG A 65 -13.81 10.02 -11.15
C ARG A 65 -14.09 9.99 -12.64
N PRO A 66 -14.10 8.81 -13.27
CA PRO A 66 -14.32 8.69 -14.70
C PRO A 66 -15.75 9.06 -15.09
N LEU A 67 -15.89 9.70 -16.24
CA LEU A 67 -17.16 10.13 -16.81
C LEU A 67 -17.36 9.51 -18.19
N GLY A 68 -18.60 9.09 -18.46
CA GLY A 68 -19.00 8.52 -19.75
C GLY A 68 -18.73 7.02 -19.87
N GLY A 69 -19.30 6.42 -20.91
CA GLY A 69 -19.15 5.01 -21.23
C GLY A 69 -19.46 4.06 -20.08
N ARG A 70 -18.60 3.07 -19.90
CA ARG A 70 -18.66 2.10 -18.80
C ARG A 70 -17.76 2.54 -17.64
N ALA A 71 -18.02 3.74 -17.08
CA ALA A 71 -17.20 4.33 -16.02
C ALA A 71 -17.10 3.44 -14.79
N GLU A 72 -18.20 2.81 -14.36
CA GLU A 72 -18.23 1.90 -13.21
C GLU A 72 -17.37 0.65 -13.44
N ASP A 73 -17.39 0.09 -14.64
CA ASP A 73 -16.56 -1.06 -15.00
C ASP A 73 -15.06 -0.69 -14.99
N TYR A 74 -14.74 0.52 -15.46
CA TYR A 74 -13.37 1.05 -15.38
C TYR A 74 -12.92 1.22 -13.93
N GLU A 75 -13.73 1.82 -13.07
CA GLU A 75 -13.43 1.98 -11.65
C GLU A 75 -13.22 0.62 -10.96
N ALA A 76 -14.07 -0.36 -11.25
CA ALA A 76 -13.94 -1.71 -10.72
C ALA A 76 -12.65 -2.41 -11.20
N ALA A 77 -12.28 -2.23 -12.46
CA ALA A 77 -11.04 -2.76 -13.01
C ALA A 77 -9.82 -2.09 -12.36
N LEU A 78 -9.85 -0.77 -12.18
CA LEU A 78 -8.79 -0.01 -11.52
C LEU A 78 -8.63 -0.45 -10.05
N ALA A 79 -9.74 -0.57 -9.32
CA ALA A 79 -9.72 -1.01 -7.92
C ALA A 79 -9.12 -2.42 -7.77
N ARG A 80 -9.41 -3.33 -8.69
CA ARG A 80 -8.78 -4.67 -8.72
C ARG A 80 -7.27 -4.60 -8.92
N ILE A 81 -6.80 -3.74 -9.81
CA ILE A 81 -5.37 -3.54 -10.03
C ILE A 81 -4.71 -2.94 -8.78
N LEU A 82 -5.29 -1.90 -8.21
CA LEU A 82 -4.76 -1.23 -7.02
C LEU A 82 -4.71 -2.14 -5.78
N SER A 83 -5.57 -3.15 -5.72
CA SER A 83 -5.60 -4.15 -4.64
C SER A 83 -4.88 -5.46 -5.01
N HIS A 84 -4.18 -5.49 -6.15
CA HIS A 84 -3.49 -6.69 -6.63
C HIS A 84 -2.48 -7.20 -5.58
N HIS A 85 -2.58 -8.48 -5.27
CA HIS A 85 -1.58 -9.15 -4.45
C HIS A 85 -0.30 -9.43 -5.25
N GLY A 86 0.83 -9.31 -4.58
CA GLY A 86 2.08 -9.78 -5.15
C GLY A 86 2.16 -11.31 -5.20
N ARG A 87 3.36 -11.81 -5.41
CA ARG A 87 3.61 -13.26 -5.41
C ARG A 87 3.28 -13.85 -4.03
N THR A 88 2.49 -14.91 -4.02
CA THR A 88 2.10 -15.60 -2.78
C THR A 88 3.20 -16.51 -2.21
N ASP A 89 4.16 -16.91 -3.05
CA ASP A 89 5.33 -17.71 -2.66
C ASP A 89 6.42 -16.86 -1.97
N VAL A 90 6.33 -15.52 -2.05
CA VAL A 90 7.23 -14.60 -1.36
C VAL A 90 6.38 -13.59 -0.57
N PRO A 91 5.96 -13.94 0.65
CA PRO A 91 5.06 -13.09 1.44
C PRO A 91 5.76 -11.82 1.93
N GLY A 92 5.09 -10.71 1.77
CA GLY A 92 5.54 -9.38 2.15
C GLY A 92 4.75 -8.30 1.43
N ILE A 93 5.15 -7.05 1.61
CA ILE A 93 4.54 -5.94 0.87
C ILE A 93 5.22 -5.80 -0.49
N PRO A 94 4.49 -5.85 -1.61
CA PRO A 94 5.08 -5.63 -2.93
C PRO A 94 5.70 -4.24 -3.06
N LEU A 95 6.94 -4.19 -3.49
CA LEU A 95 7.73 -2.95 -3.56
C LEU A 95 7.04 -1.84 -4.37
N HIS A 96 6.39 -2.19 -5.48
CA HIS A 96 5.72 -1.20 -6.34
C HIS A 96 4.61 -0.44 -5.62
N LYS A 97 3.92 -1.04 -4.64
CA LYS A 97 2.86 -0.39 -3.88
C LYS A 97 3.36 0.77 -3.01
N LEU A 98 4.62 0.73 -2.60
CA LEU A 98 5.21 1.74 -1.72
C LEU A 98 5.97 2.85 -2.48
N ARG A 99 6.30 2.63 -3.74
CA ARG A 99 7.13 3.56 -4.53
C ARG A 99 6.36 4.68 -5.22
N THR A 100 5.05 4.55 -5.32
CA THR A 100 4.22 5.52 -6.03
C THR A 100 3.00 5.90 -5.20
N SER A 101 2.51 7.10 -5.39
CA SER A 101 1.35 7.66 -4.67
C SER A 101 0.06 7.54 -5.51
N LEU A 102 -0.20 6.35 -6.05
CA LEU A 102 -1.31 6.11 -6.99
C LEU A 102 -2.57 5.54 -6.32
N GLY A 103 -2.60 5.46 -4.99
CA GLY A 103 -3.71 4.86 -4.26
C GLY A 103 -3.60 3.34 -4.16
N TRP A 104 -2.39 2.77 -4.23
CA TRP A 104 -2.18 1.35 -4.03
C TRP A 104 -2.70 0.91 -2.67
N HIS A 105 -3.53 -0.12 -2.68
CA HIS A 105 -3.97 -0.79 -1.46
C HIS A 105 -2.97 -1.86 -1.03
N VAL A 106 -2.31 -1.62 0.08
CA VAL A 106 -1.52 -2.63 0.78
C VAL A 106 -2.48 -3.41 1.67
N THR A 107 -2.64 -4.70 1.38
CA THR A 107 -3.67 -5.51 2.03
C THR A 107 -3.30 -5.87 3.47
N ALA A 108 -4.30 -6.25 4.26
CA ALA A 108 -4.07 -6.74 5.62
C ALA A 108 -3.12 -7.94 5.66
N ALA A 109 -3.26 -8.87 4.71
CA ALA A 109 -2.38 -10.04 4.61
C ALA A 109 -0.92 -9.67 4.31
N GLU A 110 -0.69 -8.70 3.43
CA GLU A 110 0.64 -8.18 3.13
C GLU A 110 1.26 -7.49 4.35
N CYS A 111 0.49 -6.70 5.08
CA CYS A 111 0.93 -6.07 6.32
C CYS A 111 1.27 -7.11 7.40
N ALA A 112 0.43 -8.11 7.59
CA ALA A 112 0.67 -9.18 8.55
C ALA A 112 1.94 -9.98 8.21
N ALA A 113 2.17 -10.27 6.94
CA ALA A 113 3.39 -10.93 6.47
C ALA A 113 4.64 -10.09 6.75
N ALA A 114 4.57 -8.78 6.50
CA ALA A 114 5.67 -7.87 6.80
C ALA A 114 5.98 -7.81 8.30
N VAL A 115 4.95 -7.72 9.15
CA VAL A 115 5.11 -7.73 10.61
C VAL A 115 5.71 -9.05 11.10
N ALA A 116 5.28 -10.18 10.54
CA ALA A 116 5.85 -11.48 10.89
C ALA A 116 7.36 -11.55 10.58
N LYS A 117 7.81 -10.96 9.48
CA LYS A 117 9.24 -10.85 9.15
C LYS A 117 9.99 -9.95 10.12
N PHE A 118 9.39 -8.85 10.53
CA PHE A 118 9.96 -7.97 11.54
C PHE A 118 10.11 -8.69 12.90
N ASP A 119 9.07 -9.37 13.35
CA ASP A 119 9.07 -10.09 14.63
C ASP A 119 10.06 -11.27 14.65
N ALA A 120 10.30 -11.89 13.50
CA ALA A 120 11.29 -12.97 13.35
C ALA A 120 12.73 -12.46 13.23
N TRP A 121 12.95 -11.15 13.09
CA TRP A 121 14.30 -10.61 12.93
C TRP A 121 15.11 -10.74 14.22
N PRO A 122 16.29 -11.34 14.17
CA PRO A 122 17.15 -11.44 15.36
C PRO A 122 17.84 -10.09 15.63
N GLY A 123 17.77 -9.63 16.87
CA GLY A 123 18.46 -8.42 17.31
C GLY A 123 17.56 -7.20 17.43
N GLU A 124 18.18 -6.03 17.59
CA GLU A 124 17.46 -4.78 17.78
C GLU A 124 16.82 -4.28 16.48
N PRO A 125 15.61 -3.67 16.56
CA PRO A 125 14.98 -3.04 15.42
C PRO A 125 15.84 -1.89 14.87
N PRO A 126 15.92 -1.72 13.54
CA PRO A 126 16.64 -0.60 12.96
C PRO A 126 16.07 0.74 13.40
N ALA A 127 16.94 1.67 13.81
CA ALA A 127 16.55 3.02 14.23
C ALA A 127 15.84 3.82 13.14
N ALA A 128 16.01 3.46 11.87
CA ALA A 128 15.35 4.11 10.73
C ALA A 128 13.83 4.02 10.75
N PHE A 129 13.25 3.03 11.43
CA PHE A 129 11.80 2.84 11.47
C PHE A 129 11.07 3.85 12.37
N GLY A 130 11.72 4.35 13.43
CA GLY A 130 11.04 5.10 14.46
C GLY A 130 10.00 4.25 15.21
N SER A 131 9.23 4.91 16.08
CA SER A 131 8.25 4.24 16.94
C SER A 131 6.86 4.05 16.30
N GLN A 132 6.63 4.57 15.11
CA GLN A 132 5.28 4.64 14.51
C GLN A 132 5.00 3.58 13.45
N LEU A 133 6.02 3.15 12.71
CA LEU A 133 5.85 2.27 11.55
C LEU A 133 5.27 0.90 11.92
N VAL A 134 5.87 0.21 12.87
CA VAL A 134 5.45 -1.15 13.22
C VAL A 134 4.06 -1.16 13.87
N PRO A 135 3.71 -0.28 14.82
CA PRO A 135 2.33 -0.16 15.30
C PRO A 135 1.32 0.13 14.19
N PHE A 136 1.67 0.97 13.21
CA PHE A 136 0.84 1.23 12.05
C PHE A 136 0.60 -0.04 11.20
N LEU A 137 1.65 -0.79 10.88
CA LEU A 137 1.54 -2.03 10.12
C LEU A 137 0.76 -3.12 10.88
N ARG A 138 0.89 -3.19 12.21
CA ARG A 138 0.09 -4.10 13.02
C ARG A 138 -1.40 -3.75 12.97
N ALA A 139 -1.74 -2.48 13.08
CA ALA A 139 -3.12 -2.01 12.95
C ALA A 139 -3.68 -2.29 11.55
N ALA A 140 -2.90 -2.04 10.51
CA ALA A 140 -3.27 -2.34 9.13
C ALA A 140 -3.50 -3.85 8.92
N GLY A 141 -2.63 -4.68 9.47
CA GLY A 141 -2.76 -6.15 9.40
C GLY A 141 -3.94 -6.71 10.18
N ALA A 142 -4.36 -6.05 11.25
CA ALA A 142 -5.54 -6.42 12.03
C ALA A 142 -6.86 -5.86 11.44
N GLY A 143 -6.77 -4.90 10.53
CA GLY A 143 -7.90 -4.24 9.88
C GLY A 143 -8.01 -4.59 8.40
N ASP A 144 -8.15 -3.58 7.56
CA ASP A 144 -8.31 -3.70 6.09
C ASP A 144 -7.10 -3.12 5.32
N GLY A 145 -5.91 -3.14 5.91
CA GLY A 145 -4.72 -2.62 5.28
C GLY A 145 -4.66 -1.08 5.25
N PHE A 146 -3.91 -0.54 4.30
CA PHE A 146 -3.76 0.92 4.12
C PHE A 146 -3.60 1.28 2.64
N GLU A 147 -3.83 2.55 2.34
CA GLU A 147 -3.63 3.12 1.00
C GLU A 147 -2.41 4.02 0.96
N VAL A 148 -1.72 4.04 -0.19
CA VAL A 148 -0.53 4.85 -0.45
C VAL A 148 -0.87 5.96 -1.43
N HIS A 149 -0.90 7.19 -0.95
CA HIS A 149 -1.22 8.40 -1.72
C HIS A 149 -0.01 9.32 -1.89
#